data_91f6d5938165192d8f046b693e1156f0
#
_entry.id   91f6d5938165192d8f046b693e1156f0
#
_cell.length_a   1.000
_cell.length_b   1.000
_cell.length_c   1.000
_cell.angle_alpha   90.00
_cell.angle_beta   90.00
_cell.angle_gamma   90.00
#
_symmetry.space_group_name_H-M   'P 1'
#
loop_
_entity.id
_entity.type
_entity.pdbx_description
1 polymer ?
#
loop_
_entity_poly.entity_id
_entity_poly.type
_entity_poly.pdbx_seq_one_letter_code
_entity_poly.pdbx_strand_id
1 'polypeptide(L)'
;AIRTLVVRGAPAIGVSGAFGLALAVLQSKATTKEQLISDLEKARKILYETRPTAINLKWGLDKIMAVANSETTVEQIRQSIINEAKKMADEDIQINKTMGKYGSVLFDNNDTIMTHCNAGALATVAYGTALGVIRATRESGKNIKVIATETRPVQQGSRLTAFELKHDGFD
;
A
#
# COMPACT_ATOMS: atom_id res chain seq x y z
N ALA A 1 -13.33 2.17 4.29
CA ALA A 1 -11.98 2.41 4.80
C ALA A 1 -11.24 3.48 3.98
N ILE A 2 -11.15 3.36 2.62
CA ILE A 2 -10.40 4.30 1.75
C ILE A 2 -11.01 5.71 1.78
N ARG A 3 -12.34 5.84 1.63
CA ARG A 3 -13.04 7.14 1.65
C ARG A 3 -12.87 7.90 2.97
N THR A 4 -12.85 7.18 4.08
CA THR A 4 -12.74 7.76 5.44
C THR A 4 -11.30 7.86 5.94
N LEU A 5 -10.32 7.58 5.09
CA LEU A 5 -8.89 7.61 5.39
C LEU A 5 -8.44 6.66 6.54
N VAL A 6 -9.21 5.63 6.85
CA VAL A 6 -8.78 4.53 7.71
C VAL A 6 -7.62 3.79 7.03
N VAL A 7 -7.75 3.55 5.72
CA VAL A 7 -6.62 3.16 4.86
C VAL A 7 -6.16 4.40 4.11
N ARG A 8 -4.88 4.72 4.22
CA ARG A 8 -4.24 5.91 3.66
C ARG A 8 -2.83 5.59 3.17
N GLY A 9 -2.26 6.48 2.36
CA GLY A 9 -0.98 6.25 1.68
C GLY A 9 -1.16 5.57 0.32
N ALA A 10 -0.37 6.02 -0.66
CA ALA A 10 -0.57 5.60 -2.05
C ALA A 10 -0.42 4.08 -2.26
N PRO A 11 0.63 3.41 -1.76
CA PRO A 11 0.76 1.95 -1.91
C PRO A 11 -0.37 1.20 -1.18
N ALA A 12 -0.66 1.55 0.08
CA ALA A 12 -1.72 0.91 0.86
C ALA A 12 -3.09 1.01 0.19
N ILE A 13 -3.42 2.17 -0.40
CA ILE A 13 -4.70 2.39 -1.10
C ILE A 13 -4.77 1.54 -2.37
N GLY A 14 -3.68 1.41 -3.13
CA GLY A 14 -3.62 0.59 -4.33
C GLY A 14 -3.88 -0.89 -4.04
N VAL A 15 -3.16 -1.44 -3.08
CA VAL A 15 -3.33 -2.83 -2.65
C VAL A 15 -4.70 -3.06 -2.01
N SER A 16 -5.20 -2.10 -1.22
CA SER A 16 -6.57 -2.18 -0.66
C SER A 16 -7.65 -2.17 -1.73
N GLY A 17 -7.46 -1.45 -2.84
CA GLY A 17 -8.33 -1.51 -4.01
C GLY A 17 -8.35 -2.90 -4.64
N ALA A 18 -7.18 -3.53 -4.79
CA ALA A 18 -7.05 -4.90 -5.28
C ALA A 18 -7.79 -5.90 -4.38
N PHE A 19 -7.59 -5.83 -3.06
CA PHE A 19 -8.35 -6.66 -2.11
C PHE A 19 -9.85 -6.35 -2.11
N GLY A 20 -10.25 -5.11 -2.39
CA GLY A 20 -11.67 -4.74 -2.55
C GLY A 20 -12.33 -5.50 -3.70
N LEU A 21 -11.65 -5.64 -4.85
CA LEU A 21 -12.13 -6.48 -5.96
C LEU A 21 -12.04 -7.98 -5.64
N ALA A 22 -11.03 -8.42 -4.90
CA ALA A 22 -10.97 -9.81 -4.42
C ALA A 22 -12.14 -10.16 -3.50
N LEU A 23 -12.57 -9.24 -2.64
CA LEU A 23 -13.78 -9.42 -1.82
C LEU A 23 -15.06 -9.43 -2.69
N ALA A 24 -15.14 -8.55 -3.68
CA ALA A 24 -16.28 -8.51 -4.59
C ALA A 24 -16.43 -9.82 -5.37
N VAL A 25 -15.32 -10.39 -5.86
CA VAL A 25 -15.35 -11.68 -6.57
C VAL A 25 -15.78 -12.83 -5.68
N LEU A 26 -15.42 -12.82 -4.40
CA LEU A 26 -15.84 -13.84 -3.42
C LEU A 26 -17.33 -13.74 -3.08
N GLN A 27 -17.90 -12.54 -3.08
CA GLN A 27 -19.30 -12.30 -2.74
C GLN A 27 -20.24 -12.45 -3.95
N SER A 28 -19.72 -12.37 -5.18
CA SER A 28 -20.52 -12.50 -6.39
C SER A 28 -21.10 -13.92 -6.53
N LYS A 29 -22.36 -14.00 -6.87
CA LYS A 29 -23.10 -15.24 -7.19
C LYS A 29 -23.11 -15.55 -8.68
N ALA A 30 -22.30 -14.85 -9.47
CA ALA A 30 -22.21 -15.05 -10.92
C ALA A 30 -21.81 -16.48 -11.26
N THR A 31 -22.51 -17.05 -12.25
CA THR A 31 -22.25 -18.39 -12.79
C THR A 31 -21.64 -18.34 -14.19
N THR A 32 -21.63 -17.15 -14.84
CA THR A 32 -20.96 -16.92 -16.12
C THR A 32 -19.89 -15.85 -16.00
N LYS A 33 -18.92 -15.88 -16.93
CA LYS A 33 -17.83 -14.88 -16.97
C LYS A 33 -18.40 -13.46 -17.15
N GLU A 34 -19.36 -13.28 -18.02
CA GLU A 34 -19.97 -11.98 -18.34
C GLU A 34 -20.64 -11.36 -17.11
N GLN A 35 -21.38 -12.17 -16.34
CA GLN A 35 -22.00 -11.74 -15.10
C GLN A 35 -20.95 -11.33 -14.07
N LEU A 36 -19.88 -12.14 -13.91
CA LEU A 36 -18.82 -11.86 -12.95
C LEU A 36 -18.04 -10.58 -13.30
N ILE A 37 -17.70 -10.38 -14.57
CA ILE A 37 -17.04 -9.15 -15.05
C ILE A 37 -17.94 -7.94 -14.80
N SER A 38 -19.26 -8.05 -15.07
CA SER A 38 -20.21 -6.96 -14.78
C SER A 38 -20.25 -6.60 -13.30
N ASP A 39 -20.23 -7.59 -12.41
CA ASP A 39 -20.19 -7.34 -10.95
C ASP A 39 -18.86 -6.69 -10.52
N LEU A 40 -17.74 -7.13 -11.08
CA LEU A 40 -16.42 -6.53 -10.83
C LEU A 40 -16.34 -5.08 -11.31
N GLU A 41 -16.90 -4.75 -12.48
CA GLU A 41 -16.94 -3.37 -12.98
C GLU A 41 -17.79 -2.46 -12.07
N LYS A 42 -18.90 -2.93 -11.53
CA LYS A 42 -19.69 -2.19 -10.54
C LYS A 42 -18.85 -1.93 -9.27
N ALA A 43 -18.19 -2.96 -8.76
CA ALA A 43 -17.32 -2.85 -7.58
C ALA A 43 -16.13 -1.92 -7.84
N ARG A 44 -15.50 -2.02 -9.02
CA ARG A 44 -14.42 -1.15 -9.47
C ARG A 44 -14.84 0.32 -9.48
N LYS A 45 -16.01 0.62 -10.03
CA LYS A 45 -16.57 1.98 -10.04
C LYS A 45 -16.76 2.54 -8.63
N ILE A 46 -17.38 1.78 -7.74
CA ILE A 46 -17.59 2.17 -6.34
C ILE A 46 -16.26 2.45 -5.63
N LEU A 47 -15.27 1.58 -5.81
CA LEU A 47 -13.94 1.75 -5.21
C LEU A 47 -13.21 2.97 -5.77
N TYR A 48 -13.21 3.14 -7.09
CA TYR A 48 -12.57 4.28 -7.75
C TYR A 48 -13.15 5.63 -7.30
N GLU A 49 -14.48 5.72 -7.17
CA GLU A 49 -15.18 6.93 -6.73
C GLU A 49 -14.90 7.31 -5.27
N THR A 50 -14.27 6.43 -4.50
CA THR A 50 -13.84 6.78 -3.13
C THR A 50 -12.74 7.82 -3.12
N ARG A 51 -11.81 7.76 -4.09
CA ARG A 51 -10.70 8.70 -4.28
C ARG A 51 -10.25 8.77 -5.74
N PRO A 52 -10.97 9.49 -6.61
CA PRO A 52 -10.69 9.50 -8.06
C PRO A 52 -9.32 10.04 -8.45
N THR A 53 -8.70 10.86 -7.58
CA THR A 53 -7.36 11.44 -7.80
C THR A 53 -6.22 10.52 -7.33
N ALA A 54 -6.52 9.40 -6.66
CA ALA A 54 -5.51 8.48 -6.16
C ALA A 54 -5.05 7.53 -7.29
N ILE A 55 -3.95 7.88 -7.95
CA ILE A 55 -3.41 7.13 -9.11
C ILE A 55 -3.17 5.66 -8.77
N ASN A 56 -2.63 5.37 -7.58
CA ASN A 56 -2.36 3.99 -7.15
C ASN A 56 -3.64 3.18 -6.96
N LEU A 57 -4.75 3.81 -6.52
CA LEU A 57 -6.04 3.11 -6.46
C LEU A 57 -6.44 2.66 -7.86
N LYS A 58 -6.42 3.58 -8.82
CA LYS A 58 -6.74 3.25 -10.22
C LYS A 58 -5.84 2.13 -10.75
N TRP A 59 -4.53 2.24 -10.54
CA TRP A 59 -3.55 1.24 -10.95
C TRP A 59 -3.85 -0.14 -10.37
N GLY A 60 -4.12 -0.23 -9.07
CA GLY A 60 -4.44 -1.51 -8.41
C GLY A 60 -5.74 -2.13 -8.94
N LEU A 61 -6.78 -1.31 -9.14
CA LEU A 61 -8.04 -1.75 -9.73
C LEU A 61 -7.86 -2.24 -11.18
N ASP A 62 -7.13 -1.48 -12.00
CA ASP A 62 -6.89 -1.82 -13.41
C ASP A 62 -6.07 -3.12 -13.54
N LYS A 63 -5.07 -3.32 -12.66
CA LYS A 63 -4.26 -4.54 -12.64
C LYS A 63 -5.12 -5.79 -12.36
N ILE A 64 -6.01 -5.71 -11.39
CA ILE A 64 -6.94 -6.82 -11.08
C ILE A 64 -7.93 -7.06 -12.22
N MET A 65 -8.47 -6.00 -12.83
CA MET A 65 -9.37 -6.15 -13.97
C MET A 65 -8.69 -6.76 -15.19
N ALA A 66 -7.42 -6.45 -15.44
CA ALA A 66 -6.65 -7.08 -16.50
C ALA A 66 -6.52 -8.59 -16.29
N VAL A 67 -6.23 -9.02 -15.05
CA VAL A 67 -6.20 -10.45 -14.68
C VAL A 67 -7.57 -11.09 -14.88
N ALA A 68 -8.66 -10.45 -14.44
CA ALA A 68 -10.02 -10.97 -14.61
C ALA A 68 -10.36 -11.21 -16.10
N ASN A 69 -9.98 -10.28 -16.96
CA ASN A 69 -10.28 -10.35 -18.40
C ASN A 69 -9.45 -11.42 -19.14
N SER A 70 -8.26 -11.76 -18.65
CA SER A 70 -7.39 -12.79 -19.28
C SER A 70 -7.88 -14.21 -19.03
N GLU A 71 -8.65 -14.46 -17.98
CA GLU A 71 -9.13 -15.79 -17.63
C GLU A 71 -10.42 -16.16 -18.38
N THR A 72 -10.68 -17.47 -18.53
CA THR A 72 -11.80 -17.98 -19.32
C THR A 72 -12.99 -18.45 -18.50
N THR A 73 -12.75 -18.98 -17.31
CA THR A 73 -13.82 -19.51 -16.45
C THR A 73 -14.00 -18.69 -15.17
N VAL A 74 -15.19 -18.75 -14.61
CA VAL A 74 -15.53 -18.07 -13.33
C VAL A 74 -14.57 -18.49 -12.21
N GLU A 75 -14.25 -19.76 -12.13
CA GLU A 75 -13.37 -20.27 -11.08
C GLU A 75 -11.93 -19.78 -11.25
N GLN A 76 -11.41 -19.77 -12.48
CA GLN A 76 -10.10 -19.20 -12.78
C GLN A 76 -10.05 -17.72 -12.43
N ILE A 77 -11.06 -16.94 -12.81
CA ILE A 77 -11.14 -15.51 -12.47
C ILE A 77 -11.07 -15.31 -10.96
N ARG A 78 -11.86 -16.07 -10.18
CA ARG A 78 -11.87 -15.98 -8.71
C ARG A 78 -10.49 -16.23 -8.14
N GLN A 79 -9.87 -17.34 -8.52
CA GLN A 79 -8.58 -17.74 -7.97
C GLN A 79 -7.46 -16.78 -8.39
N SER A 80 -7.43 -16.36 -9.65
CA SER A 80 -6.40 -15.47 -10.17
C SER A 80 -6.47 -14.08 -9.54
N ILE A 81 -7.67 -13.53 -9.33
CA ILE A 81 -7.84 -12.24 -8.63
C ILE A 81 -7.33 -12.31 -7.19
N ILE A 82 -7.68 -13.37 -6.45
CA ILE A 82 -7.22 -13.54 -5.06
C ILE A 82 -5.70 -13.66 -5.00
N ASN A 83 -5.14 -14.47 -5.89
CA ASN A 83 -3.69 -14.68 -5.97
C ASN A 83 -2.96 -13.37 -6.33
N GLU A 84 -3.46 -12.63 -7.32
CA GLU A 84 -2.84 -11.36 -7.72
C GLU A 84 -2.92 -10.31 -6.61
N ALA A 85 -4.05 -10.19 -5.90
CA ALA A 85 -4.17 -9.27 -4.76
C ALA A 85 -3.16 -9.59 -3.65
N LYS A 86 -2.97 -10.87 -3.32
CA LYS A 86 -1.95 -11.32 -2.36
C LYS A 86 -0.54 -11.02 -2.86
N LYS A 87 -0.27 -11.35 -4.13
CA LYS A 87 1.02 -11.08 -4.77
C LYS A 87 1.36 -9.58 -4.73
N MET A 88 0.40 -8.71 -5.03
CA MET A 88 0.59 -7.26 -4.95
C MET A 88 0.98 -6.81 -3.53
N ALA A 89 0.40 -7.41 -2.50
CA ALA A 89 0.77 -7.11 -1.10
C ALA A 89 2.20 -7.58 -0.78
N ASP A 90 2.55 -8.79 -1.19
CA ASP A 90 3.90 -9.34 -0.96
C ASP A 90 4.96 -8.55 -1.74
N GLU A 91 4.67 -8.17 -2.99
CA GLU A 91 5.54 -7.32 -3.82
C GLU A 91 5.78 -5.96 -3.16
N ASP A 92 4.75 -5.30 -2.63
CA ASP A 92 4.89 -4.02 -1.92
C ASP A 92 5.86 -4.14 -0.74
N ILE A 93 5.71 -5.18 0.07
CA ILE A 93 6.61 -5.45 1.20
C ILE A 93 8.06 -5.64 0.73
N GLN A 94 8.28 -6.43 -0.31
CA GLN A 94 9.62 -6.72 -0.82
C GLN A 94 10.26 -5.48 -1.47
N ILE A 95 9.49 -4.69 -2.21
CA ILE A 95 9.95 -3.43 -2.79
C ILE A 95 10.39 -2.48 -1.68
N ASN A 96 9.59 -2.30 -0.64
CA ASN A 96 9.90 -1.40 0.47
C ASN A 96 11.14 -1.86 1.25
N LYS A 97 11.28 -3.15 1.53
CA LYS A 97 12.49 -3.71 2.15
C LYS A 97 13.74 -3.53 1.29
N THR A 98 13.60 -3.76 -0.02
CA THR A 98 14.69 -3.59 -0.98
C THR A 98 15.12 -2.12 -1.07
N MET A 99 14.15 -1.20 -1.14
CA MET A 99 14.40 0.24 -1.08
C MET A 99 15.11 0.63 0.22
N GLY A 100 14.65 0.11 1.35
CA GLY A 100 15.27 0.30 2.66
C GLY A 100 16.75 -0.11 2.64
N LYS A 101 17.03 -1.32 2.16
CA LYS A 101 18.40 -1.86 2.05
C LYS A 101 19.31 -0.97 1.20
N TYR A 102 18.85 -0.56 0.02
CA TYR A 102 19.66 0.31 -0.85
C TYR A 102 19.79 1.73 -0.30
N GLY A 103 18.75 2.28 0.32
CA GLY A 103 18.80 3.60 0.92
C GLY A 103 19.67 3.68 2.17
N SER A 104 19.74 2.61 2.95
CA SER A 104 20.52 2.59 4.22
C SER A 104 22.02 2.76 4.03
N VAL A 105 22.57 2.46 2.85
CA VAL A 105 24.01 2.65 2.55
C VAL A 105 24.40 4.11 2.37
N LEU A 106 23.41 5.00 2.19
CA LEU A 106 23.64 6.43 2.00
C LEU A 106 23.90 7.19 3.30
N PHE A 107 23.69 6.55 4.45
CA PHE A 107 23.80 7.19 5.77
C PHE A 107 24.92 6.59 6.57
N ASP A 108 25.61 7.46 7.35
CA ASP A 108 26.63 7.08 8.28
C ASP A 108 26.14 7.05 9.72
N ASN A 109 26.97 6.52 10.62
CA ASN A 109 26.68 6.51 12.06
C ASN A 109 26.62 7.95 12.59
N ASN A 110 25.61 8.26 13.41
CA ASN A 110 25.31 9.57 13.98
C ASN A 110 24.72 10.60 13.00
N ASP A 111 24.34 10.20 11.80
CA ASP A 111 23.61 11.07 10.88
C ASP A 111 22.25 11.50 11.44
N THR A 112 21.81 12.68 10.99
CA THR A 112 20.46 13.18 11.25
C THR A 112 19.67 13.15 9.95
N ILE A 113 18.62 12.35 9.93
CA ILE A 113 17.75 12.15 8.75
C ILE A 113 16.45 12.94 8.94
N MET A 114 16.11 13.78 7.98
CA MET A 114 14.83 14.46 7.97
C MET A 114 13.83 13.73 7.06
N THR A 115 12.63 13.49 7.56
CA THR A 115 11.51 12.93 6.79
C THR A 115 10.29 13.84 6.78
N HIS A 116 9.51 13.76 5.71
CA HIS A 116 8.31 14.59 5.51
C HIS A 116 7.06 13.74 5.35
N CYS A 117 5.94 14.22 5.88
CA CYS A 117 4.64 13.56 5.82
C CYS A 117 4.64 12.20 6.54
N ASN A 118 3.88 11.24 6.04
CA ASN A 118 3.97 9.86 6.49
C ASN A 118 4.28 8.95 5.30
N ALA A 119 5.43 8.33 5.34
CA ALA A 119 5.94 7.39 4.36
C ALA A 119 6.44 6.11 5.05
N GLY A 120 5.74 5.70 6.10
CA GLY A 120 6.01 4.52 6.90
C GLY A 120 5.11 3.33 6.58
N ALA A 121 5.09 2.36 7.49
CA ALA A 121 4.30 1.14 7.37
C ALA A 121 2.79 1.43 7.30
N LEU A 122 2.32 2.51 7.95
CA LEU A 122 0.92 2.95 7.88
C LEU A 122 0.49 3.48 6.50
N ALA A 123 1.43 3.77 5.61
CA ALA A 123 1.18 4.26 4.25
C ALA A 123 1.38 3.20 3.16
N THR A 124 1.86 2.03 3.52
CA THR A 124 2.17 0.90 2.64
C THR A 124 1.48 -0.38 3.14
N VAL A 125 1.80 -1.53 2.58
CA VAL A 125 1.36 -2.81 3.17
C VAL A 125 2.15 -3.10 4.44
N ALA A 126 3.48 -2.90 4.37
CA ALA A 126 4.36 -3.00 5.53
C ALA A 126 5.72 -2.33 5.26
N TYR A 127 6.47 -2.05 6.32
CA TYR A 127 7.84 -1.54 6.33
C TYR A 127 7.98 -0.06 6.00
N GLY A 128 7.25 0.45 5.01
CA GLY A 128 7.30 1.84 4.60
C GLY A 128 8.39 2.14 3.57
N THR A 129 8.27 3.31 2.93
CA THR A 129 9.25 3.81 1.95
C THR A 129 10.36 4.60 2.65
N ALA A 130 10.19 5.90 2.91
CA ALA A 130 11.22 6.70 3.60
C ALA A 130 11.50 6.19 5.02
N LEU A 131 10.47 5.83 5.80
CA LEU A 131 10.68 5.20 7.10
C LEU A 131 11.27 3.79 6.97
N GLY A 132 11.05 3.09 5.87
CA GLY A 132 11.72 1.83 5.56
C GLY A 132 13.23 1.99 5.43
N VAL A 133 13.70 3.07 4.80
CA VAL A 133 15.12 3.41 4.74
C VAL A 133 15.69 3.71 6.14
N ILE A 134 14.96 4.47 6.94
CA ILE A 134 15.34 4.79 8.33
C ILE A 134 15.42 3.51 9.17
N ARG A 135 14.44 2.61 9.06
CA ARG A 135 14.44 1.29 9.73
C ARG A 135 15.66 0.46 9.32
N ALA A 136 15.87 0.31 8.01
CA ALA A 136 17.00 -0.46 7.49
C ALA A 136 18.36 0.11 7.91
N THR A 137 18.49 1.44 8.00
CA THR A 137 19.69 2.09 8.49
C THR A 137 19.97 1.69 9.95
N ARG A 138 18.95 1.71 10.81
CA ARG A 138 19.08 1.28 12.20
C ARG A 138 19.34 -0.23 12.33
N GLU A 139 18.61 -1.04 11.54
CA GLU A 139 18.80 -2.51 11.49
C GLU A 139 20.22 -2.90 11.07
N SER A 140 20.90 -2.05 10.29
CA SER A 140 22.33 -2.23 9.95
C SER A 140 23.30 -1.87 11.08
N GLY A 141 22.79 -1.53 12.27
CA GLY A 141 23.60 -1.21 13.46
C GLY A 141 24.03 0.25 13.58
N LYS A 142 23.55 1.13 12.69
CA LYS A 142 23.87 2.56 12.74
C LYS A 142 22.97 3.28 13.73
N ASN A 143 23.55 4.13 14.57
CA ASN A 143 22.83 5.05 15.43
C ASN A 143 22.55 6.34 14.66
N ILE A 144 21.29 6.67 14.45
CA ILE A 144 20.83 7.83 13.68
C ILE A 144 19.79 8.63 14.46
N LYS A 145 19.73 9.92 14.19
CA LYS A 145 18.67 10.80 14.68
C LYS A 145 17.64 11.04 13.58
N VAL A 146 16.37 11.17 13.93
CA VAL A 146 15.31 11.40 12.96
C VAL A 146 14.52 12.66 13.30
N ILE A 147 14.35 13.53 12.31
CA ILE A 147 13.50 14.72 12.39
C ILE A 147 12.29 14.49 11.47
N ALA A 148 11.09 14.50 12.03
CA ALA A 148 9.85 14.46 11.27
C ALA A 148 9.24 15.85 11.18
N THR A 149 8.93 16.33 9.96
CA THR A 149 8.19 17.59 9.81
C THR A 149 6.73 17.40 10.25
N GLU A 150 6.10 18.45 10.76
CA GLU A 150 4.70 18.41 11.21
C GLU A 150 3.74 18.04 10.08
N THR A 151 3.97 18.55 8.88
CA THR A 151 3.17 18.34 7.65
C THR A 151 1.75 18.89 7.79
N ARG A 152 1.63 20.20 7.84
CA ARG A 152 0.31 20.87 7.86
C ARG A 152 -0.42 20.73 6.51
N PRO A 153 -1.76 20.77 6.48
CA PRO A 153 -2.67 21.02 7.60
C PRO A 153 -3.14 19.77 8.35
N VAL A 154 -2.97 18.56 7.81
CA VAL A 154 -3.52 17.31 8.40
C VAL A 154 -2.53 16.63 9.34
N GLN A 155 -1.31 17.14 9.43
CA GLN A 155 -0.30 16.76 10.43
C GLN A 155 0.10 15.27 10.37
N GLN A 156 0.29 14.73 9.17
CA GLN A 156 0.70 13.33 9.00
C GLN A 156 2.05 13.03 9.63
N GLY A 157 2.97 13.99 9.64
CA GLY A 157 4.27 13.83 10.28
C GLY A 157 4.16 13.72 11.80
N SER A 158 3.56 14.72 12.45
CA SER A 158 3.42 14.73 13.92
C SER A 158 2.47 13.65 14.45
N ARG A 159 1.46 13.25 13.68
CA ARG A 159 0.46 12.26 14.10
C ARG A 159 0.82 10.83 13.77
N LEU A 160 1.41 10.56 12.61
CA LEU A 160 1.66 9.20 12.12
C LEU A 160 3.15 8.87 12.13
N THR A 161 3.99 9.72 11.54
CA THR A 161 5.44 9.45 11.49
C THR A 161 6.05 9.47 12.88
N ALA A 162 5.71 10.44 13.72
CA ALA A 162 6.17 10.46 15.11
C ALA A 162 5.68 9.24 15.90
N PHE A 163 4.44 8.78 15.67
CA PHE A 163 3.91 7.56 16.27
C PHE A 163 4.73 6.33 15.86
N GLU A 164 4.98 6.15 14.53
CA GLU A 164 5.74 5.02 14.03
C GLU A 164 7.18 5.03 14.56
N LEU A 165 7.86 6.19 14.52
CA LEU A 165 9.22 6.33 15.02
C LEU A 165 9.32 5.99 16.51
N LYS A 166 8.39 6.50 17.32
CA LYS A 166 8.35 6.18 18.75
C LYS A 166 8.08 4.69 18.99
N HIS A 167 7.17 4.09 18.22
CA HIS A 167 6.89 2.65 18.32
C HIS A 167 8.12 1.81 17.96
N ASP A 168 8.90 2.25 16.98
CA ASP A 168 10.15 1.61 16.56
C ASP A 168 11.32 1.91 17.52
N GLY A 169 11.11 2.72 18.57
CA GLY A 169 12.10 3.06 19.59
C GLY A 169 13.10 4.13 19.16
N PHE A 170 12.73 4.99 18.22
CA PHE A 170 13.47 6.24 17.97
C PHE A 170 13.03 7.31 18.97
N ASP A 171 14.02 8.06 19.49
CA ASP A 171 13.80 9.20 20.40
C ASP A 171 13.50 10.48 19.63
#